data_2f0c25e1a189e7ffaa4f9d872e3e6a98
#
_entry.id   2f0c25e1a189e7ffaa4f9d872e3e6a98
#
_cell.length_a   1.000
_cell.length_b   1.000
_cell.length_c   1.000
_cell.angle_alpha   90.00
_cell.angle_beta   90.00
_cell.angle_gamma   90.00
#
_symmetry.space_group_name_H-M   'P 1'
#
loop_
_entity.id
_entity.type
_entity.pdbx_description
1 polymer ?
#
loop_
_entity_poly.entity_id
_entity_poly.type
_entity_poly.pdbx_seq_one_letter_code
_entity_poly.pdbx_strand_id
1 'polypeptide(L)'
;MADDKILNAFLESGEINGFVENISKIFNCPILVIDCAFHIVSSFASADYASADYKTAVSHGELSFEASAAISEDAEKATSDFFITKKGLSCYRVYNLTVGDTALGYMICVFEDGASLNSPDSDFEFAARLTAKQLYLERRQIVKST
;
A
#
# COMPACT_ATOMS: atom_id res chain seq x y z
N MET A 1 19.33 -9.97 -2.55
CA MET A 1 18.09 -10.44 -1.95
C MET A 1 17.09 -9.29 -1.84
N ALA A 2 15.80 -9.56 -2.06
CA ALA A 2 14.78 -8.52 -2.06
C ALA A 2 14.65 -7.81 -0.70
N ASP A 3 14.80 -8.57 0.40
CA ASP A 3 14.74 -7.99 1.75
C ASP A 3 15.79 -6.90 1.96
N ASP A 4 17.00 -7.12 1.46
CA ASP A 4 18.07 -6.14 1.57
C ASP A 4 17.77 -4.87 0.77
N LYS A 5 17.18 -5.03 -0.43
CA LYS A 5 16.78 -3.89 -1.25
C LYS A 5 15.68 -3.08 -0.59
N ILE A 6 14.70 -3.76 -0.01
CA ILE A 6 13.58 -3.11 0.67
C ILE A 6 14.08 -2.36 1.91
N LEU A 7 14.94 -3.01 2.71
CA LEU A 7 15.51 -2.38 3.90
C LEU A 7 16.37 -1.16 3.53
N ASN A 8 17.20 -1.27 2.51
CA ASN A 8 18.00 -0.15 2.05
C ASN A 8 17.14 1.00 1.56
N ALA A 9 16.07 0.71 0.82
CA ALA A 9 15.12 1.71 0.37
C ALA A 9 14.49 2.45 1.57
N PHE A 10 14.15 1.71 2.62
CA PHE A 10 13.57 2.27 3.84
C PHE A 10 14.57 3.21 4.54
N LEU A 11 15.81 2.77 4.69
CA LEU A 11 16.85 3.54 5.37
C LEU A 11 17.24 4.81 4.60
N GLU A 12 17.20 4.77 3.28
CA GLU A 12 17.59 5.89 2.43
C GLU A 12 16.47 6.90 2.20
N SER A 13 15.21 6.48 2.31
CA SER A 13 14.08 7.32 1.90
C SER A 13 13.77 8.47 2.85
N GLY A 14 13.89 8.26 4.14
CA GLY A 14 13.60 9.28 5.14
C GLY A 14 12.14 9.68 5.30
N GLU A 15 11.29 9.40 4.31
CA GLU A 15 9.86 9.74 4.34
C GLU A 15 9.03 8.71 3.58
N ILE A 16 7.70 8.72 3.81
CA ILE A 16 6.79 7.72 3.25
C ILE A 16 6.75 7.77 1.71
N ASN A 17 6.70 8.95 1.11
CA ASN A 17 6.60 9.09 -0.34
C ASN A 17 7.81 8.50 -1.06
N GLY A 18 9.01 8.77 -0.57
CA GLY A 18 10.23 8.20 -1.13
C GLY A 18 10.27 6.70 -1.00
N PHE A 19 9.85 6.17 0.15
CA PHE A 19 9.82 4.73 0.37
C PHE A 19 8.80 4.04 -0.55
N VAL A 20 7.59 4.59 -0.68
CA VAL A 20 6.54 4.06 -1.56
C VAL A 20 7.03 4.04 -3.01
N GLU A 21 7.67 5.10 -3.46
CA GLU A 21 8.25 5.14 -4.81
C GLU A 21 9.25 4.00 -5.01
N ASN A 22 10.15 3.81 -4.06
CA ASN A 22 11.20 2.79 -4.16
C ASN A 22 10.62 1.37 -4.15
N ILE A 23 9.67 1.06 -3.27
CA ILE A 23 9.08 -0.27 -3.24
C ILE A 23 8.22 -0.54 -4.47
N SER A 24 7.55 0.48 -5.01
CA SER A 24 6.81 0.33 -6.27
C SER A 24 7.75 -0.09 -7.40
N LYS A 25 8.93 0.51 -7.46
CA LYS A 25 9.94 0.15 -8.46
C LYS A 25 10.49 -1.26 -8.24
N ILE A 26 10.74 -1.63 -6.99
CA ILE A 26 11.26 -2.97 -6.66
C ILE A 26 10.25 -4.04 -7.07
N PHE A 27 8.97 -3.85 -6.75
CA PHE A 27 7.91 -4.81 -7.06
C PHE A 27 7.36 -4.67 -8.47
N ASN A 28 7.68 -3.57 -9.14
CA ASN A 28 7.18 -3.25 -10.47
C ASN A 28 5.65 -3.27 -10.53
N CYS A 29 5.03 -2.62 -9.56
CA CYS A 29 3.57 -2.48 -9.52
C CYS A 29 3.18 -1.15 -8.87
N PRO A 30 1.99 -0.59 -9.23
CA PRO A 30 1.47 0.58 -8.55
C PRO A 30 1.19 0.28 -7.08
N ILE A 31 1.48 1.25 -6.21
CA ILE A 31 1.25 1.12 -4.78
C ILE A 31 0.43 2.31 -4.29
N LEU A 32 -0.56 2.01 -3.45
CA LEU A 32 -1.34 3.00 -2.71
C LEU A 32 -1.16 2.73 -1.22
N VAL A 33 -0.92 3.78 -0.47
CA VAL A 33 -1.00 3.73 0.99
C VAL A 33 -2.18 4.61 1.39
N ILE A 34 -3.15 4.01 2.06
CA ILE A 34 -4.39 4.70 2.44
C ILE A 34 -4.59 4.63 3.94
N ASP A 35 -5.30 5.62 4.48
CA ASP A 35 -5.68 5.63 5.90
C ASP A 35 -6.96 4.80 6.11
N CYS A 36 -7.43 4.74 7.36
CA CYS A 36 -8.63 3.96 7.69
C CYS A 36 -9.92 4.53 7.09
N ALA A 37 -9.89 5.77 6.61
CA ALA A 37 -11.00 6.41 5.92
C ALA A 37 -10.87 6.33 4.39
N PHE A 38 -9.92 5.54 3.90
CA PHE A 38 -9.66 5.32 2.47
C PHE A 38 -9.16 6.55 1.72
N HIS A 39 -8.63 7.54 2.44
CA HIS A 39 -7.91 8.65 1.81
C HIS A 39 -6.48 8.23 1.47
N ILE A 40 -5.99 8.71 0.33
CA ILE A 40 -4.63 8.36 -0.10
C ILE A 40 -3.63 9.19 0.67
N VAL A 41 -2.75 8.50 1.40
CA VAL A 41 -1.64 9.11 2.14
C VAL A 41 -0.42 9.23 1.25
N SER A 42 -0.15 8.20 0.44
CA SER A 42 0.97 8.15 -0.47
C SER A 42 0.67 7.20 -1.61
N SER A 43 1.26 7.46 -2.78
CA SER A 43 1.06 6.61 -3.95
C SER A 43 2.21 6.78 -4.91
N PHE A 44 2.49 5.73 -5.68
CA PHE A 44 3.43 5.80 -6.80
C PHE A 44 3.10 4.71 -7.82
N ALA A 45 3.22 5.05 -9.09
CA ALA A 45 3.15 4.09 -10.19
C ALA A 45 3.95 4.64 -11.36
N SER A 46 4.63 3.74 -12.09
CA SER A 46 5.23 4.14 -13.36
C SER A 46 4.10 4.42 -14.35
N ALA A 47 4.37 5.33 -15.30
CA ALA A 47 3.36 5.77 -16.28
C ALA A 47 2.81 4.59 -17.10
N ASP A 48 3.61 3.55 -17.31
CA ASP A 48 3.25 2.40 -18.14
C ASP A 48 2.28 1.43 -17.47
N TYR A 49 2.14 1.50 -16.14
CA TYR A 49 1.41 0.51 -15.38
C TYR A 49 0.13 1.00 -14.72
N ALA A 50 -0.11 2.30 -14.75
CA ALA A 50 -1.24 2.86 -14.03
C ALA A 50 -2.56 2.60 -14.75
N SER A 51 -3.44 1.81 -14.12
CA SER A 51 -4.80 1.60 -14.64
C SER A 51 -5.64 2.86 -14.50
N ALA A 52 -6.78 2.89 -15.21
CA ALA A 52 -7.72 4.01 -15.10
C ALA A 52 -8.24 4.17 -13.67
N ASP A 53 -8.53 3.05 -12.98
CA ASP A 53 -8.99 3.07 -11.59
C ASP A 53 -7.95 3.68 -10.66
N TYR A 54 -6.67 3.31 -10.84
CA TYR A 54 -5.58 3.88 -10.05
C TYR A 54 -5.47 5.39 -10.29
N LYS A 55 -5.47 5.82 -11.54
CA LYS A 55 -5.36 7.24 -11.89
C LYS A 55 -6.50 8.06 -11.33
N THR A 56 -7.71 7.53 -11.39
CA THR A 56 -8.90 8.19 -10.85
C THR A 56 -8.79 8.35 -9.33
N ALA A 57 -8.38 7.29 -8.63
CA ALA A 57 -8.22 7.33 -7.18
C ALA A 57 -7.18 8.39 -6.78
N VAL A 58 -6.03 8.40 -7.43
CA VAL A 58 -4.97 9.37 -7.13
C VAL A 58 -5.45 10.80 -7.41
N SER A 59 -6.16 11.01 -8.51
CA SER A 59 -6.71 12.31 -8.86
C SER A 59 -7.70 12.83 -7.82
N HIS A 60 -8.51 11.96 -7.24
CA HIS A 60 -9.51 12.33 -6.22
C HIS A 60 -8.94 12.33 -4.80
N GLY A 61 -7.75 11.74 -4.58
CA GLY A 61 -7.17 11.64 -3.24
C GLY A 61 -7.81 10.58 -2.36
N GLU A 62 -8.67 9.74 -2.92
CA GLU A 62 -9.34 8.66 -2.19
C GLU A 62 -9.78 7.55 -3.13
N LEU A 63 -9.98 6.35 -2.59
CA LEU A 63 -10.54 5.25 -3.35
C LEU A 63 -12.02 5.49 -3.63
N SER A 64 -12.52 4.93 -4.73
CA SER A 64 -13.94 4.97 -5.05
C SER A 64 -14.75 4.28 -3.95
N PHE A 65 -16.02 4.64 -3.85
CA PHE A 65 -16.92 4.00 -2.87
C PHE A 65 -16.98 2.49 -3.07
N GLU A 66 -17.07 2.04 -4.33
CA GLU A 66 -17.15 0.61 -4.65
C GLU A 66 -15.87 -0.13 -4.24
N ALA A 67 -14.69 0.44 -4.51
CA ALA A 67 -13.43 -0.17 -4.13
C ALA A 67 -13.29 -0.22 -2.61
N SER A 68 -13.64 0.87 -1.93
CA SER A 68 -13.57 0.95 -0.46
C SER A 68 -14.51 -0.07 0.19
N ALA A 69 -15.73 -0.21 -0.34
CA ALA A 69 -16.70 -1.19 0.18
C ALA A 69 -16.22 -2.63 -0.04
N ALA A 70 -15.65 -2.93 -1.21
CA ALA A 70 -15.12 -4.26 -1.50
C ALA A 70 -13.96 -4.62 -0.59
N ILE A 71 -13.05 -3.69 -0.35
CA ILE A 71 -11.92 -3.91 0.56
C ILE A 71 -12.40 -4.11 2.00
N SER A 72 -13.34 -3.29 2.45
CA SER A 72 -13.90 -3.41 3.80
C SER A 72 -14.57 -4.76 4.02
N GLU A 73 -15.34 -5.23 3.04
CA GLU A 73 -16.00 -6.53 3.11
C GLU A 73 -14.99 -7.66 3.20
N ASP A 74 -13.96 -7.63 2.36
CA ASP A 74 -12.92 -8.65 2.39
C ASP A 74 -12.08 -8.58 3.66
N ALA A 75 -11.85 -7.39 4.19
CA ALA A 75 -11.11 -7.21 5.45
C ALA A 75 -11.84 -7.86 6.61
N GLU A 76 -13.16 -7.78 6.66
CA GLU A 76 -13.97 -8.42 7.70
C GLU A 76 -13.87 -9.94 7.66
N LYS A 77 -13.69 -10.52 6.47
CA LYS A 77 -13.60 -11.96 6.28
C LYS A 77 -12.16 -12.49 6.39
N ALA A 78 -11.18 -11.60 6.34
CA ALA A 78 -9.78 -12.01 6.32
C ALA A 78 -9.34 -12.59 7.68
N THR A 79 -8.56 -13.67 7.61
CA THR A 79 -8.00 -14.33 8.80
C THR A 79 -6.55 -13.94 9.05
N SER A 80 -5.98 -13.10 8.18
CA SER A 80 -4.60 -12.64 8.30
C SER A 80 -4.54 -11.16 7.94
N ASP A 81 -3.36 -10.55 8.10
CA ASP A 81 -3.13 -9.14 7.75
C ASP A 81 -3.07 -8.90 6.24
N PHE A 82 -3.16 -9.96 5.46
CA PHE A 82 -3.09 -9.90 4.01
C PHE A 82 -4.34 -10.52 3.40
N PHE A 83 -4.87 -9.88 2.37
CA PHE A 83 -5.96 -10.43 1.56
C PHE A 83 -5.94 -9.83 0.16
N ILE A 84 -6.71 -10.43 -0.75
CA ILE A 84 -6.84 -9.96 -2.13
C ILE A 84 -8.30 -9.58 -2.36
N THR A 85 -8.50 -8.38 -2.90
CA THR A 85 -9.82 -7.89 -3.31
C THR A 85 -9.84 -7.76 -4.81
N LYS A 86 -10.88 -8.33 -5.45
CA LYS A 86 -11.08 -8.22 -6.90
C LYS A 86 -12.21 -7.25 -7.20
N LYS A 87 -11.97 -6.36 -8.16
CA LYS A 87 -13.00 -5.43 -8.65
C LYS A 87 -12.84 -5.30 -10.16
N GLY A 88 -13.73 -5.94 -10.92
CA GLY A 88 -13.63 -5.98 -12.38
C GLY A 88 -12.36 -6.70 -12.82
N LEU A 89 -11.55 -6.02 -13.63
CA LEU A 89 -10.26 -6.54 -14.11
C LEU A 89 -9.11 -6.21 -13.16
N SER A 90 -9.37 -5.39 -12.14
CA SER A 90 -8.35 -4.97 -11.19
C SER A 90 -8.33 -5.88 -9.98
N CYS A 91 -7.14 -6.19 -9.51
CA CYS A 91 -6.92 -6.90 -8.26
C CYS A 91 -6.13 -6.02 -7.33
N TYR A 92 -6.53 -6.00 -6.06
CA TYR A 92 -5.85 -5.26 -5.01
C TYR A 92 -5.29 -6.26 -4.02
N ARG A 93 -3.97 -6.28 -3.89
CA ARG A 93 -3.30 -7.03 -2.83
C ARG A 93 -3.17 -6.08 -1.64
N VAL A 94 -3.89 -6.37 -0.57
CA VAL A 94 -4.07 -5.47 0.56
C VAL A 94 -3.35 -6.01 1.78
N TYR A 95 -2.58 -5.14 2.43
CA TYR A 95 -1.90 -5.44 3.70
C TYR A 95 -2.38 -4.46 4.75
N ASN A 96 -2.79 -4.96 5.90
CA ASN A 96 -3.12 -4.10 7.04
C ASN A 96 -1.86 -3.41 7.54
N LEU A 97 -1.95 -2.11 7.77
CA LEU A 97 -0.86 -1.34 8.35
C LEU A 97 -1.17 -1.11 9.82
N THR A 98 -0.45 -1.81 10.69
CA THR A 98 -0.64 -1.71 12.14
C THR A 98 0.70 -1.58 12.83
N VAL A 99 0.70 -0.85 13.96
CA VAL A 99 1.83 -0.80 14.87
C VAL A 99 1.28 -1.10 16.26
N GLY A 100 1.68 -2.25 16.83
CA GLY A 100 1.05 -2.75 18.04
C GLY A 100 -0.45 -2.97 17.80
N ASP A 101 -1.29 -2.34 18.60
CA ASP A 101 -2.75 -2.44 18.47
C ASP A 101 -3.34 -1.29 17.65
N THR A 102 -2.49 -0.40 17.12
CA THR A 102 -2.96 0.78 16.39
C THR A 102 -3.09 0.48 14.91
N ALA A 103 -4.31 0.60 14.37
CA ALA A 103 -4.57 0.50 12.93
C ALA A 103 -4.28 1.84 12.28
N LEU A 104 -3.47 1.83 11.22
CA LEU A 104 -3.07 3.04 10.49
C LEU A 104 -3.74 3.15 9.13
N GLY A 105 -4.12 2.01 8.55
CA GLY A 105 -4.70 1.97 7.21
C GLY A 105 -4.26 0.73 6.46
N TYR A 106 -4.04 0.86 5.16
CA TYR A 106 -3.71 -0.26 4.28
C TYR A 106 -2.64 0.12 3.27
N MET A 107 -1.77 -0.85 2.94
CA MET A 107 -0.91 -0.76 1.77
C MET A 107 -1.54 -1.63 0.68
N ILE A 108 -1.74 -1.07 -0.50
CA ILE A 108 -2.40 -1.75 -1.60
C ILE A 108 -1.45 -1.80 -2.79
N CYS A 109 -1.23 -3.03 -3.30
CA CYS A 109 -0.52 -3.25 -4.56
C CYS A 109 -1.58 -3.54 -5.62
N VAL A 110 -1.61 -2.74 -6.68
CA VAL A 110 -2.63 -2.83 -7.73
C VAL A 110 -2.08 -3.63 -8.90
N PHE A 111 -2.82 -4.63 -9.36
CA PHE A 111 -2.40 -5.43 -10.51
C PHE A 111 -3.64 -5.90 -11.28
N GLU A 112 -3.42 -6.36 -12.50
CA GLU A 112 -4.51 -6.88 -13.33
C GLU A 112 -4.76 -8.35 -13.01
N ASP A 113 -6.02 -8.78 -13.12
CA ASP A 113 -6.41 -10.18 -12.91
C ASP A 113 -5.62 -11.07 -13.88
N GLY A 114 -5.04 -12.13 -13.34
CA GLY A 114 -4.21 -13.05 -14.12
C GLY A 114 -2.74 -12.65 -14.26
N ALA A 115 -2.37 -11.43 -13.86
CA ALA A 115 -0.97 -11.03 -13.85
C ALA A 115 -0.23 -11.74 -12.72
N SER A 116 1.02 -12.17 -12.98
CA SER A 116 1.85 -12.73 -11.93
C SER A 116 2.75 -11.65 -11.36
N LEU A 117 2.85 -11.61 -10.04
CA LEU A 117 3.77 -10.74 -9.34
C LEU A 117 5.10 -11.49 -9.20
N ASN A 118 6.20 -10.79 -9.49
CA ASN A 118 7.52 -11.40 -9.53
C ASN A 118 8.18 -11.60 -8.18
N SER A 119 7.54 -11.11 -7.11
CA SER A 119 8.10 -11.16 -5.77
C SER A 119 7.28 -12.06 -4.86
N PRO A 120 7.92 -12.79 -3.93
CA PRO A 120 7.19 -13.62 -2.97
C PRO A 120 6.37 -12.78 -1.99
N ASP A 121 5.31 -13.38 -1.43
CA ASP A 121 4.43 -12.71 -0.47
C ASP A 121 5.18 -12.17 0.74
N SER A 122 6.23 -12.86 1.18
CA SER A 122 7.04 -12.41 2.31
C SER A 122 7.70 -11.06 2.08
N ASP A 123 8.08 -10.74 0.84
CA ASP A 123 8.67 -9.45 0.50
C ASP A 123 7.64 -8.33 0.60
N PHE A 124 6.43 -8.58 0.10
CA PHE A 124 5.33 -7.62 0.22
C PHE A 124 4.97 -7.37 1.69
N GLU A 125 4.93 -8.44 2.49
CA GLU A 125 4.65 -8.34 3.92
C GLU A 125 5.71 -7.53 4.65
N PHE A 126 6.98 -7.76 4.34
CA PHE A 126 8.09 -7.01 4.92
C PHE A 126 7.98 -5.52 4.57
N ALA A 127 7.71 -5.22 3.30
CA ALA A 127 7.52 -3.83 2.85
C ALA A 127 6.33 -3.17 3.58
N ALA A 128 5.24 -3.91 3.78
CA ALA A 128 4.07 -3.39 4.50
C ALA A 128 4.41 -3.06 5.95
N ARG A 129 5.17 -3.90 6.62
CA ARG A 129 5.60 -3.64 8.01
C ARG A 129 6.45 -2.38 8.10
N LEU A 130 7.38 -2.19 7.18
CA LEU A 130 8.21 -1.00 7.15
C LEU A 130 7.38 0.24 6.80
N THR A 131 6.41 0.10 5.90
CA THR A 131 5.48 1.19 5.55
C THR A 131 4.70 1.62 6.78
N ALA A 132 4.17 0.68 7.55
CA ALA A 132 3.44 0.96 8.77
C ALA A 132 4.31 1.71 9.78
N LYS A 133 5.55 1.26 9.95
CA LYS A 133 6.50 1.89 10.87
C LYS A 133 6.80 3.34 10.45
N GLN A 134 7.05 3.56 9.16
CA GLN A 134 7.34 4.89 8.64
C GLN A 134 6.15 5.82 8.84
N LEU A 135 4.95 5.35 8.51
CA LEU A 135 3.73 6.14 8.66
C LEU A 135 3.48 6.50 10.13
N TYR A 136 3.69 5.55 11.03
CA TYR A 136 3.53 5.78 12.46
C TYR A 136 4.50 6.84 12.96
N LEU A 137 5.77 6.76 12.55
CA LEU A 137 6.79 7.73 12.95
C LEU A 137 6.47 9.14 12.47
N GLU A 138 5.99 9.27 11.23
CA GLU A 138 5.63 10.58 10.69
C GLU A 138 4.42 11.17 11.40
N ARG A 139 3.41 10.36 11.74
CA ARG A 139 2.25 10.83 12.51
C ARG A 139 2.66 11.28 13.91
N ARG A 140 3.59 10.58 14.54
CA ARG A 140 4.11 11.00 15.86
C ARG A 140 4.82 12.33 15.80
N GLN A 141 5.58 12.58 14.75
CA GLN A 141 6.27 13.86 14.58
C GLN A 141 5.28 15.01 14.43
N ILE A 142 4.20 14.81 13.67
CA ILE A 142 3.15 15.81 13.51
C ILE A 142 2.52 16.15 14.86
N VAL A 143 2.17 15.13 15.66
CA VAL A 143 1.57 15.32 16.98
C VAL A 143 2.52 16.05 17.91
N LYS A 144 3.82 15.76 17.88
CA LYS A 144 4.81 16.44 18.70
C LYS A 144 5.05 17.88 18.29
N SER A 145 4.81 18.20 17.02
CA SER A 145 5.00 19.55 16.47
C SER A 145 3.87 20.50 16.87
N THR A 146 2.75 19.97 17.27
CA THR A 146 1.60 20.75 17.70
C THR A 146 1.53 20.82 19.22
#